data_0daa4cb258537275c86f30b8dda06afe
#
_entry.id   0daa4cb258537275c86f30b8dda06afe
#
_cell.length_a   1.000
_cell.length_b   1.000
_cell.length_c   1.000
_cell.angle_alpha   90.00
_cell.angle_beta   90.00
_cell.angle_gamma   90.00
#
_symmetry.space_group_name_H-M   'P 1'
#
loop_
_entity.id
_entity.type
_entity.pdbx_description
1 polymer ?
#
loop_
_entity_poly.entity_id
_entity_poly.type
_entity_poly.pdbx_seq_one_letter_code
_entity_poly.pdbx_strand_id
1 'polypeptide(L)'
;MLNQFELCSAPVTAAAYEKCDSIVLFLCKECAPAVPQLELPVEVEKAVEAYLAAHDDVYDVGALTSFVLPTEGGLLQLIIAGCGEGSDCKPNNFRKAAGEAARALHKAKARQAVCAAPILLNPQRGFYAQAIAEGLFLGGYTFNRFKSEAKEAPLCAVKLLSSAEDSAKLVEVAEIEAEAVCFTRDLVNNPGNIVTPQVMVEAALAMGKELPLEVTVLDEVLLKDRGMEAILAVGRGSENPPRMIALQYNGAGDAPYTAFVGKGVTFDSGGISIKPDDNMGEMKDDMTGAADVLGAMRAIARLGLPCNVIGVLACAENMPDGRAQRPGDIVRAANGKTIEVVSTDAEGRMVLADGVWYACRLGAKKVIDIATLTGAVIIALGNETSGIVANNDELVEQLKLAGKYAGENYWQLPALPECKEAVKSDVADLLNSAGRAGGVITGGLFIGEFVDKGLPWAHIDIGGTSTATKTEGVKVKGGTGFGTLTLIKLAGML
;
A
#
# COMPACT_ATOMS: atom_id res chain seq x y z
N MET A 1 -7.78 -5.82 -13.83
CA MET A 1 -6.96 -6.75 -14.64
C MET A 1 -5.52 -6.54 -14.25
N LEU A 2 -4.98 -7.51 -13.58
CA LEU A 2 -3.62 -7.55 -13.10
C LEU A 2 -2.73 -8.04 -14.25
N ASN A 3 -1.68 -7.31 -14.47
CA ASN A 3 -0.49 -7.65 -15.22
C ASN A 3 -0.60 -7.73 -16.75
N GLN A 4 -0.22 -6.63 -17.35
CA GLN A 4 0.18 -6.58 -18.75
C GLN A 4 1.66 -7.03 -18.93
N PHE A 5 2.29 -7.53 -17.86
CA PHE A 5 3.64 -8.07 -17.85
C PHE A 5 3.65 -9.52 -17.37
N GLU A 6 4.38 -10.37 -18.08
CA GLU A 6 4.73 -11.72 -17.69
C GLU A 6 6.24 -11.75 -17.49
N LEU A 7 6.70 -11.84 -16.23
CA LEU A 7 8.12 -11.76 -15.88
C LEU A 7 8.71 -13.13 -15.60
N CYS A 8 9.92 -13.34 -16.11
CA CYS A 8 10.77 -14.47 -15.67
C CYS A 8 12.20 -13.98 -15.44
N SER A 9 12.91 -14.63 -14.53
CA SER A 9 14.36 -14.48 -14.41
C SER A 9 15.08 -15.32 -15.46
N ALA A 10 16.15 -14.78 -16.03
CA ALA A 10 16.98 -15.47 -17.02
C ALA A 10 18.47 -15.23 -16.74
N PRO A 11 19.37 -16.18 -17.14
CA PRO A 11 20.79 -15.96 -17.03
C PRO A 11 21.28 -14.85 -17.96
N VAL A 12 22.39 -14.22 -17.57
CA VAL A 12 23.05 -13.21 -18.38
C VAL A 12 23.81 -13.89 -19.51
N THR A 13 23.24 -13.92 -20.69
CA THR A 13 23.83 -14.53 -21.89
C THR A 13 23.38 -13.78 -23.14
N ALA A 14 24.18 -13.77 -24.19
CA ALA A 14 23.82 -13.19 -25.49
C ALA A 14 22.50 -13.77 -26.05
N ALA A 15 22.25 -15.06 -25.84
CA ALA A 15 21.01 -15.73 -26.26
C ALA A 15 19.73 -15.17 -25.58
N ALA A 16 19.86 -14.54 -24.43
CA ALA A 16 18.70 -13.93 -23.74
C ALA A 16 18.05 -12.81 -24.56
N TYR A 17 18.81 -12.13 -25.41
CA TYR A 17 18.34 -11.03 -26.24
C TYR A 17 17.72 -11.46 -27.58
N GLU A 18 17.78 -12.75 -27.91
CA GLU A 18 17.17 -13.24 -29.15
C GLU A 18 15.65 -12.96 -29.17
N LYS A 19 15.16 -12.45 -30.30
CA LYS A 19 13.76 -12.15 -30.56
C LYS A 19 13.13 -11.08 -29.66
N CYS A 20 13.92 -10.36 -28.82
CA CYS A 20 13.35 -9.22 -28.11
C CYS A 20 13.10 -8.03 -29.05
N ASP A 21 12.03 -7.29 -28.79
CA ASP A 21 11.71 -6.03 -29.48
C ASP A 21 12.11 -4.81 -28.64
N SER A 22 12.45 -5.04 -27.37
CA SER A 22 12.78 -3.99 -26.42
C SER A 22 13.85 -4.44 -25.43
N ILE A 23 14.80 -3.55 -25.12
CA ILE A 23 15.80 -3.74 -24.06
C ILE A 23 15.69 -2.56 -23.09
N VAL A 24 15.64 -2.87 -21.79
CA VAL A 24 15.68 -1.89 -20.70
C VAL A 24 16.97 -2.08 -19.91
N LEU A 25 17.77 -1.01 -19.82
CA LEU A 25 18.96 -0.98 -18.99
C LEU A 25 18.74 -0.09 -17.76
N PHE A 26 18.85 -0.68 -16.57
CA PHE A 26 18.83 0.03 -15.30
C PHE A 26 20.26 0.34 -14.87
N LEU A 27 20.63 1.62 -14.87
CA LEU A 27 22.01 2.03 -14.64
C LEU A 27 22.16 2.85 -13.37
N CYS A 28 23.11 2.44 -12.51
CA CYS A 28 23.68 3.29 -11.50
C CYS A 28 25.18 3.52 -11.80
N LYS A 29 25.70 4.66 -11.38
CA LYS A 29 27.05 5.12 -11.74
C LYS A 29 28.14 4.12 -11.38
N GLU A 30 28.07 3.53 -10.18
CA GLU A 30 29.05 2.59 -9.68
C GLU A 30 29.07 1.27 -10.46
N CYS A 31 27.92 0.89 -11.03
CA CYS A 31 27.77 -0.37 -11.78
C CYS A 31 27.94 -0.20 -13.30
N ALA A 32 27.93 1.03 -13.80
CA ALA A 32 28.04 1.31 -15.24
C ALA A 32 29.29 0.69 -15.90
N PRO A 33 30.49 0.63 -15.26
CA PRO A 33 31.66 -0.03 -15.84
C PRO A 33 31.48 -1.53 -16.12
N ALA A 34 30.46 -2.17 -15.56
CA ALA A 34 30.15 -3.57 -15.81
C ALA A 34 29.14 -3.80 -16.95
N VAL A 35 28.69 -2.75 -17.67
CA VAL A 35 27.81 -2.87 -18.84
C VAL A 35 28.31 -3.86 -19.88
N PRO A 36 29.62 -3.91 -20.27
CA PRO A 36 30.12 -4.89 -21.23
C PRO A 36 29.91 -6.34 -20.83
N GLN A 37 29.79 -6.63 -19.52
CA GLN A 37 29.55 -7.98 -18.99
C GLN A 37 28.10 -8.44 -19.16
N LEU A 38 27.20 -7.57 -19.61
CA LEU A 38 25.80 -7.90 -19.90
C LEU A 38 25.63 -8.64 -21.24
N GLU A 39 26.70 -8.80 -22.02
CA GLU A 39 26.69 -9.46 -23.34
C GLU A 39 25.63 -8.89 -24.29
N LEU A 40 25.50 -7.54 -24.32
CA LEU A 40 24.53 -6.83 -25.14
C LEU A 40 24.78 -7.08 -26.65
N PRO A 41 23.75 -7.03 -27.50
CA PRO A 41 23.95 -6.97 -28.94
C PRO A 41 24.87 -5.81 -29.32
N VAL A 42 25.75 -6.00 -30.32
CA VAL A 42 26.83 -5.05 -30.69
C VAL A 42 26.30 -3.66 -30.96
N GLU A 43 25.17 -3.53 -31.66
CA GLU A 43 24.54 -2.24 -31.97
C GLU A 43 24.04 -1.52 -30.73
N VAL A 44 23.52 -2.29 -29.76
CA VAL A 44 23.04 -1.77 -28.47
C VAL A 44 24.21 -1.31 -27.63
N GLU A 45 25.28 -2.12 -27.51
CA GLU A 45 26.49 -1.78 -26.76
C GLU A 45 27.10 -0.46 -27.26
N LYS A 46 27.29 -0.32 -28.57
CA LYS A 46 27.80 0.94 -29.20
C LYS A 46 26.89 2.15 -28.90
N ALA A 47 25.57 1.97 -28.98
CA ALA A 47 24.63 3.04 -28.68
C ALA A 47 24.69 3.46 -27.20
N VAL A 48 24.80 2.49 -26.27
CA VAL A 48 24.94 2.75 -24.84
C VAL A 48 26.26 3.47 -24.56
N GLU A 49 27.39 2.99 -25.07
CA GLU A 49 28.69 3.64 -24.89
C GLU A 49 28.71 5.08 -25.38
N ALA A 50 28.18 5.33 -26.61
CA ALA A 50 28.10 6.66 -27.17
C ALA A 50 27.20 7.60 -26.33
N TYR A 51 26.10 7.07 -25.80
CA TYR A 51 25.18 7.83 -24.95
C TYR A 51 25.82 8.17 -23.61
N LEU A 52 26.43 7.20 -22.93
CA LEU A 52 27.10 7.39 -21.63
C LEU A 52 28.28 8.38 -21.73
N ALA A 53 28.99 8.40 -22.86
CA ALA A 53 30.10 9.34 -23.08
C ALA A 53 29.62 10.80 -23.28
N ALA A 54 28.36 11.01 -23.64
CA ALA A 54 27.81 12.34 -23.95
C ALA A 54 26.90 12.91 -22.82
N HIS A 55 26.48 12.09 -21.84
CA HIS A 55 25.46 12.47 -20.85
C HIS A 55 25.85 11.99 -19.46
N ASP A 56 26.22 12.91 -18.57
CA ASP A 56 26.55 12.60 -17.19
C ASP A 56 25.30 12.44 -16.30
N ASP A 57 24.16 12.98 -16.70
CA ASP A 57 22.87 12.97 -16.00
C ASP A 57 22.07 11.67 -16.19
N VAL A 58 22.59 10.72 -16.96
CA VAL A 58 21.95 9.43 -17.26
C VAL A 58 21.68 8.60 -16.00
N TYR A 59 22.44 8.81 -14.94
CA TYR A 59 22.32 8.09 -13.67
C TYR A 59 21.33 8.69 -12.70
N ASP A 60 20.86 9.90 -12.96
CA ASP A 60 19.91 10.58 -12.06
C ASP A 60 18.66 9.73 -11.85
N VAL A 61 18.19 9.68 -10.61
CA VAL A 61 16.97 8.93 -10.27
C VAL A 61 15.77 9.54 -10.99
N GLY A 62 15.12 8.74 -11.82
CA GLY A 62 14.01 9.18 -12.67
C GLY A 62 14.41 9.64 -14.07
N ALA A 63 15.71 9.74 -14.39
CA ALA A 63 16.15 9.91 -15.77
C ALA A 63 15.72 8.69 -16.60
N LEU A 64 15.05 8.95 -17.72
CA LEU A 64 14.63 7.91 -18.65
C LEU A 64 14.79 8.41 -20.07
N THR A 65 15.56 7.66 -20.85
CA THR A 65 15.76 7.94 -22.28
C THR A 65 15.43 6.72 -23.09
N SER A 66 14.87 6.92 -24.29
CA SER A 66 14.55 5.81 -25.18
C SER A 66 14.93 6.11 -26.63
N PHE A 67 15.48 5.09 -27.29
CA PHE A 67 15.94 5.12 -28.69
C PHE A 67 15.30 3.98 -29.46
N VAL A 68 15.13 4.19 -30.76
CA VAL A 68 14.81 3.11 -31.70
C VAL A 68 16.09 2.85 -32.52
N LEU A 69 16.63 1.65 -32.40
CA LEU A 69 17.84 1.22 -33.07
C LEU A 69 17.51 0.27 -34.20
N PRO A 70 18.07 0.49 -35.44
CA PRO A 70 18.01 -0.50 -36.49
C PRO A 70 18.96 -1.65 -36.14
N THR A 71 18.48 -2.90 -36.21
CA THR A 71 19.25 -4.14 -36.02
C THR A 71 19.03 -5.06 -37.22
N GLU A 72 19.83 -6.12 -37.36
CA GLU A 72 19.61 -7.13 -38.39
C GLU A 72 18.22 -7.80 -38.26
N GLY A 73 17.66 -7.87 -37.05
CA GLY A 73 16.33 -8.44 -36.75
C GLY A 73 15.16 -7.47 -36.92
N GLY A 74 15.40 -6.19 -37.25
CA GLY A 74 14.39 -5.14 -37.38
C GLY A 74 14.65 -3.94 -36.46
N LEU A 75 13.59 -3.30 -36.01
CA LEU A 75 13.68 -2.17 -35.07
C LEU A 75 13.64 -2.65 -33.61
N LEU A 76 14.63 -2.23 -32.83
CA LEU A 76 14.74 -2.50 -31.41
C LEU A 76 14.53 -1.23 -30.59
N GLN A 77 13.68 -1.28 -29.58
CA GLN A 77 13.55 -0.19 -28.62
C GLN A 77 14.57 -0.35 -27.49
N LEU A 78 15.49 0.59 -27.34
CA LEU A 78 16.39 0.69 -26.21
C LEU A 78 15.87 1.73 -25.22
N ILE A 79 15.72 1.35 -23.96
CA ILE A 79 15.32 2.22 -22.86
C ILE A 79 16.44 2.20 -21.83
N ILE A 80 16.94 3.37 -21.43
CA ILE A 80 17.94 3.56 -20.38
C ILE A 80 17.27 4.29 -19.21
N ALA A 81 17.34 3.71 -18.03
CA ALA A 81 16.72 4.25 -16.82
C ALA A 81 17.77 4.45 -15.71
N GLY A 82 17.89 5.69 -15.23
CA GLY A 82 18.79 6.08 -14.15
C GLY A 82 18.31 5.62 -12.76
N CYS A 83 19.23 5.06 -11.99
CA CYS A 83 18.97 4.46 -10.67
C CYS A 83 19.77 5.10 -9.53
N GLY A 84 20.47 6.20 -9.81
CA GLY A 84 21.24 6.96 -8.83
C GLY A 84 22.75 6.71 -8.87
N GLU A 85 23.45 7.42 -8.00
CA GLU A 85 24.88 7.29 -7.76
C GLU A 85 25.21 7.27 -6.27
N GLY A 86 26.35 6.73 -5.88
CA GLY A 86 26.85 6.70 -4.49
C GLY A 86 25.86 6.05 -3.52
N SER A 87 25.53 6.76 -2.47
CA SER A 87 24.57 6.31 -1.46
C SER A 87 23.14 6.18 -1.97
N ASP A 88 22.84 6.71 -3.15
CA ASP A 88 21.50 6.67 -3.76
C ASP A 88 21.29 5.47 -4.69
N CYS A 89 22.31 4.65 -4.93
CA CYS A 89 22.16 3.36 -5.60
C CYS A 89 21.44 2.36 -4.67
N LYS A 90 20.12 2.57 -4.46
CA LYS A 90 19.27 1.80 -3.53
C LYS A 90 18.20 1.00 -4.29
N PRO A 91 17.73 -0.17 -3.75
CA PRO A 91 16.67 -0.96 -4.39
C PRO A 91 15.43 -0.15 -4.76
N ASN A 92 15.02 0.79 -3.89
CA ASN A 92 13.83 1.60 -4.16
C ASN A 92 13.98 2.52 -5.40
N ASN A 93 15.19 2.95 -5.73
CA ASN A 93 15.41 3.75 -6.93
C ASN A 93 15.30 2.88 -8.18
N PHE A 94 15.75 1.63 -8.12
CA PHE A 94 15.50 0.64 -9.18
C PHE A 94 14.02 0.33 -9.34
N ARG A 95 13.27 0.20 -8.23
CA ARG A 95 11.81 0.03 -8.25
C ARG A 95 11.13 1.21 -8.96
N LYS A 96 11.49 2.45 -8.63
CA LYS A 96 10.95 3.65 -9.27
C LYS A 96 11.29 3.70 -10.76
N ALA A 97 12.56 3.49 -11.12
CA ALA A 97 13.03 3.45 -12.51
C ALA A 97 12.30 2.37 -13.34
N ALA A 98 12.06 1.20 -12.73
CA ALA A 98 11.31 0.12 -13.37
C ALA A 98 9.83 0.50 -13.62
N GLY A 99 9.22 1.27 -12.72
CA GLY A 99 7.87 1.80 -12.93
C GLY A 99 7.79 2.75 -14.13
N GLU A 100 8.78 3.61 -14.32
CA GLU A 100 8.87 4.45 -15.53
C GLU A 100 9.12 3.61 -16.78
N ALA A 101 10.02 2.62 -16.70
CA ALA A 101 10.32 1.72 -17.82
C ALA A 101 9.08 0.91 -18.24
N ALA A 102 8.26 0.46 -17.29
CA ALA A 102 6.99 -0.24 -17.58
C ALA A 102 6.07 0.61 -18.49
N ARG A 103 5.92 1.89 -18.17
CA ARG A 103 5.13 2.81 -18.99
C ARG A 103 5.74 3.06 -20.36
N ALA A 104 7.08 3.15 -20.43
CA ALA A 104 7.78 3.28 -21.70
C ALA A 104 7.60 2.04 -22.60
N LEU A 105 7.66 0.83 -22.03
CA LEU A 105 7.36 -0.42 -22.73
C LEU A 105 5.92 -0.46 -23.24
N HIS A 106 4.94 -0.06 -22.44
CA HIS A 106 3.55 0.05 -22.86
C HIS A 106 3.37 1.05 -24.01
N LYS A 107 4.00 2.23 -23.91
CA LYS A 107 3.97 3.26 -24.95
C LYS A 107 4.58 2.75 -26.27
N ALA A 108 5.66 1.99 -26.18
CA ALA A 108 6.32 1.35 -27.31
C ALA A 108 5.53 0.14 -27.85
N LYS A 109 4.49 -0.33 -27.14
CA LYS A 109 3.74 -1.57 -27.44
C LYS A 109 4.65 -2.80 -27.49
N ALA A 110 5.65 -2.84 -26.62
CA ALA A 110 6.57 -3.96 -26.50
C ALA A 110 5.81 -5.27 -26.23
N ARG A 111 6.29 -6.35 -26.83
CA ARG A 111 5.76 -7.71 -26.63
C ARG A 111 6.76 -8.64 -25.99
N GLN A 112 8.05 -8.43 -26.27
CA GLN A 112 9.15 -9.22 -25.73
C GLN A 112 10.29 -8.28 -25.32
N ALA A 113 10.41 -8.05 -24.02
CA ALA A 113 11.43 -7.18 -23.47
C ALA A 113 12.51 -7.98 -22.68
N VAL A 114 13.71 -7.43 -22.70
CA VAL A 114 14.80 -7.88 -21.81
C VAL A 114 15.15 -6.72 -20.89
N CYS A 115 15.10 -6.95 -19.59
CA CYS A 115 15.53 -6.04 -18.55
C CYS A 115 16.89 -6.47 -18.01
N ALA A 116 17.88 -5.59 -18.04
CA ALA A 116 19.22 -5.85 -17.56
C ALA A 116 19.70 -4.73 -16.65
N ALA A 117 20.44 -5.09 -15.61
CA ALA A 117 21.06 -4.15 -14.69
C ALA A 117 22.44 -4.68 -14.29
N PRO A 118 23.54 -3.93 -14.48
CA PRO A 118 24.88 -4.41 -14.12
C PRO A 118 25.03 -4.82 -12.67
N ILE A 119 24.23 -4.22 -11.75
CA ILE A 119 24.21 -4.61 -10.34
C ILE A 119 23.78 -6.07 -10.11
N LEU A 120 22.99 -6.65 -11.01
CA LEU A 120 22.52 -8.03 -10.95
C LEU A 120 23.55 -9.06 -11.42
N LEU A 121 24.71 -8.62 -11.93
CA LEU A 121 25.85 -9.47 -12.17
C LEU A 121 26.49 -9.98 -10.86
N ASN A 122 26.22 -9.31 -9.75
CA ASN A 122 26.62 -9.77 -8.42
C ASN A 122 25.54 -10.69 -7.84
N PRO A 123 25.82 -11.99 -7.60
CA PRO A 123 24.86 -12.97 -7.09
C PRO A 123 24.24 -12.57 -5.73
N GLN A 124 24.95 -11.79 -4.92
CA GLN A 124 24.48 -11.35 -3.60
C GLN A 124 23.46 -10.18 -3.67
N ARG A 125 23.15 -9.71 -4.87
CA ARG A 125 22.26 -8.56 -5.10
C ARG A 125 20.88 -8.94 -5.65
N GLY A 126 20.43 -10.19 -5.41
CA GLY A 126 19.13 -10.67 -5.89
C GLY A 126 17.93 -9.81 -5.49
N PHE A 127 17.98 -9.16 -4.34
CA PHE A 127 16.92 -8.26 -3.89
C PHE A 127 16.72 -7.00 -4.78
N TYR A 128 17.69 -6.63 -5.62
CA TYR A 128 17.47 -5.62 -6.67
C TYR A 128 16.59 -6.18 -7.80
N ALA A 129 16.68 -7.48 -8.09
CA ALA A 129 15.79 -8.13 -9.06
C ALA A 129 14.33 -8.05 -8.58
N GLN A 130 14.09 -8.32 -7.29
CA GLN A 130 12.76 -8.15 -6.69
C GLN A 130 12.25 -6.71 -6.84
N ALA A 131 13.09 -5.70 -6.53
CA ALA A 131 12.70 -4.30 -6.63
C ALA A 131 12.36 -3.88 -8.08
N ILE A 132 13.12 -4.36 -9.06
CA ILE A 132 12.85 -4.12 -10.49
C ILE A 132 11.53 -4.79 -10.90
N ALA A 133 11.31 -6.05 -10.51
CA ALA A 133 10.09 -6.78 -10.81
C ALA A 133 8.85 -6.10 -10.21
N GLU A 134 8.89 -5.76 -8.90
CA GLU A 134 7.84 -4.98 -8.24
C GLU A 134 7.56 -3.68 -9.00
N GLY A 135 8.61 -2.96 -9.42
CA GLY A 135 8.49 -1.71 -10.15
C GLY A 135 7.79 -1.86 -11.49
N LEU A 136 8.15 -2.90 -12.28
CA LEU A 136 7.52 -3.20 -13.56
C LEU A 136 6.03 -3.48 -13.40
N PHE A 137 5.64 -4.33 -12.44
CA PHE A 137 4.25 -4.64 -12.18
C PHE A 137 3.46 -3.41 -11.69
N LEU A 138 3.98 -2.68 -10.71
CA LEU A 138 3.29 -1.53 -10.10
C LEU A 138 3.18 -0.34 -11.04
N GLY A 139 4.22 -0.07 -11.85
CA GLY A 139 4.22 1.02 -12.83
C GLY A 139 3.35 0.74 -14.05
N GLY A 140 3.11 -0.53 -14.36
CA GLY A 140 2.20 -0.98 -15.42
C GLY A 140 0.72 -0.95 -15.05
N TYR A 141 0.39 -0.72 -13.79
CA TYR A 141 -1.01 -0.68 -13.33
C TYR A 141 -1.81 0.42 -14.04
N THR A 142 -3.04 0.09 -14.44
CA THR A 142 -3.99 1.04 -15.01
C THR A 142 -5.39 0.77 -14.47
N PHE A 143 -6.13 1.83 -14.15
CA PHE A 143 -7.54 1.73 -13.77
C PHE A 143 -8.42 2.37 -14.86
N ASN A 144 -9.01 1.53 -15.69
CA ASN A 144 -9.82 1.95 -16.84
C ASN A 144 -11.17 1.22 -16.94
N ARG A 145 -11.55 0.53 -15.85
CA ARG A 145 -12.71 -0.39 -15.77
C ARG A 145 -14.02 0.20 -16.28
N PHE A 146 -14.23 1.51 -16.11
CA PHE A 146 -15.47 2.19 -16.47
C PHE A 146 -15.41 2.95 -17.80
N LYS A 147 -14.31 2.81 -18.55
CA LYS A 147 -14.19 3.44 -19.87
C LYS A 147 -14.64 2.47 -20.95
N SER A 148 -15.65 2.90 -21.75
CA SER A 148 -16.18 2.10 -22.87
C SER A 148 -15.17 1.82 -23.99
N GLU A 149 -14.18 2.73 -24.18
CA GLU A 149 -13.15 2.66 -25.22
C GLU A 149 -11.75 2.47 -24.61
N ALA A 150 -11.63 1.73 -23.53
CA ALA A 150 -10.33 1.46 -22.93
C ALA A 150 -9.48 0.61 -23.90
N LYS A 151 -8.31 1.14 -24.26
CA LYS A 151 -7.28 0.38 -24.99
C LYS A 151 -6.36 -0.25 -23.96
N GLU A 152 -6.32 -1.57 -23.93
CA GLU A 152 -5.34 -2.30 -23.14
C GLU A 152 -3.99 -2.30 -23.87
N ALA A 153 -2.89 -2.15 -23.12
CA ALA A 153 -1.57 -2.41 -23.66
C ALA A 153 -1.44 -3.92 -23.94
N PRO A 154 -0.67 -4.32 -24.96
CA PRO A 154 -0.42 -5.74 -25.20
C PRO A 154 0.31 -6.36 -24.02
N LEU A 155 0.07 -7.66 -23.79
CA LEU A 155 0.88 -8.45 -22.86
C LEU A 155 2.34 -8.39 -23.32
N CYS A 156 3.25 -8.04 -22.43
CA CYS A 156 4.69 -7.99 -22.64
C CYS A 156 5.37 -9.08 -21.82
N ALA A 157 6.00 -10.03 -22.49
CA ALA A 157 6.88 -11.01 -21.85
C ALA A 157 8.23 -10.36 -21.54
N VAL A 158 8.65 -10.39 -20.29
CA VAL A 158 9.87 -9.73 -19.82
C VAL A 158 10.84 -10.76 -19.23
N LYS A 159 12.05 -10.79 -19.76
CA LYS A 159 13.18 -11.52 -19.15
C LYS A 159 13.98 -10.54 -18.29
N LEU A 160 14.09 -10.78 -17.00
CA LEU A 160 14.97 -10.06 -16.10
C LEU A 160 16.28 -10.81 -15.95
N LEU A 161 17.37 -10.24 -16.45
CA LEU A 161 18.68 -10.88 -16.42
C LEU A 161 19.33 -10.76 -15.04
N SER A 162 19.69 -11.90 -14.45
CA SER A 162 20.33 -11.95 -13.12
C SER A 162 21.27 -13.14 -12.99
N SER A 163 22.38 -12.94 -12.29
CA SER A 163 23.31 -14.00 -11.88
C SER A 163 22.97 -14.59 -10.50
N ALA A 164 21.96 -14.06 -9.79
CA ALA A 164 21.56 -14.57 -8.49
C ALA A 164 20.72 -15.85 -8.64
N GLU A 165 21.09 -16.91 -7.90
CA GLU A 165 20.42 -18.21 -7.96
C GLU A 165 18.96 -18.15 -7.50
N ASP A 166 18.64 -17.25 -6.56
CA ASP A 166 17.31 -17.05 -5.98
C ASP A 166 16.44 -16.08 -6.77
N SER A 167 16.95 -15.51 -7.87
CA SER A 167 16.25 -14.43 -8.59
C SER A 167 14.88 -14.85 -9.12
N ALA A 168 14.69 -16.10 -9.54
CA ALA A 168 13.38 -16.61 -9.98
C ALA A 168 12.35 -16.57 -8.85
N LYS A 169 12.73 -17.00 -7.65
CA LYS A 169 11.89 -16.96 -6.45
C LYS A 169 11.58 -15.51 -6.05
N LEU A 170 12.56 -14.61 -6.14
CA LEU A 170 12.36 -13.19 -5.81
C LEU A 170 11.43 -12.48 -6.80
N VAL A 171 11.46 -12.87 -8.08
CA VAL A 171 10.48 -12.37 -9.08
C VAL A 171 9.08 -12.87 -8.76
N GLU A 172 8.90 -14.15 -8.37
CA GLU A 172 7.61 -14.69 -7.93
C GLU A 172 7.07 -13.98 -6.68
N VAL A 173 7.93 -13.73 -5.70
CA VAL A 173 7.55 -12.92 -4.51
C VAL A 173 7.10 -11.52 -4.92
N ALA A 174 7.86 -10.86 -5.81
CA ALA A 174 7.54 -9.53 -6.31
C ALA A 174 6.18 -9.48 -7.02
N GLU A 175 5.84 -10.52 -7.78
CA GLU A 175 4.54 -10.65 -8.45
C GLU A 175 3.40 -10.72 -7.43
N ILE A 176 3.50 -11.60 -6.43
CA ILE A 176 2.49 -11.75 -5.38
C ILE A 176 2.28 -10.45 -4.60
N GLU A 177 3.37 -9.77 -4.24
CA GLU A 177 3.35 -8.50 -3.53
C GLU A 177 2.74 -7.38 -4.38
N ALA A 178 3.14 -7.27 -5.65
CA ALA A 178 2.59 -6.27 -6.56
C ALA A 178 1.10 -6.51 -6.85
N GLU A 179 0.68 -7.78 -7.01
CA GLU A 179 -0.74 -8.11 -7.14
C GLU A 179 -1.57 -7.68 -5.91
N ALA A 180 -1.02 -7.80 -4.71
CA ALA A 180 -1.70 -7.34 -3.50
C ALA A 180 -1.88 -5.82 -3.50
N VAL A 181 -0.84 -5.07 -3.87
CA VAL A 181 -0.92 -3.61 -4.02
C VAL A 181 -1.91 -3.20 -5.11
N CYS A 182 -1.90 -3.89 -6.27
CA CYS A 182 -2.84 -3.61 -7.35
C CYS A 182 -4.29 -3.93 -6.94
N PHE A 183 -4.50 -5.00 -6.17
CA PHE A 183 -5.81 -5.33 -5.59
C PHE A 183 -6.30 -4.22 -4.63
N THR A 184 -5.43 -3.72 -3.76
CA THR A 184 -5.72 -2.54 -2.92
C THR A 184 -6.11 -1.34 -3.78
N ARG A 185 -5.32 -1.02 -4.81
CA ARG A 185 -5.60 0.09 -5.74
C ARG A 185 -6.95 -0.08 -6.44
N ASP A 186 -7.31 -1.30 -6.84
CA ASP A 186 -8.59 -1.58 -7.47
C ASP A 186 -9.76 -1.28 -6.54
N LEU A 187 -9.66 -1.61 -5.25
CA LEU A 187 -10.68 -1.27 -4.25
C LEU A 187 -10.80 0.23 -4.07
N VAL A 188 -9.68 0.93 -3.85
CA VAL A 188 -9.62 2.38 -3.58
C VAL A 188 -10.07 3.22 -4.78
N ASN A 189 -9.73 2.82 -6.00
CA ASN A 189 -10.10 3.57 -7.21
C ASN A 189 -11.56 3.38 -7.63
N ASN A 190 -12.22 2.32 -7.16
CA ASN A 190 -13.63 2.13 -7.43
C ASN A 190 -14.47 3.22 -6.72
N PRO A 191 -15.57 3.66 -7.32
CA PRO A 191 -16.45 4.65 -6.68
C PRO A 191 -17.27 4.04 -5.53
N GLY A 192 -17.71 4.88 -4.57
CA GLY A 192 -18.43 4.46 -3.38
C GLY A 192 -19.74 3.72 -3.64
N ASN A 193 -20.39 3.96 -4.78
CA ASN A 193 -21.58 3.19 -5.18
C ASN A 193 -21.26 1.74 -5.65
N ILE A 194 -19.98 1.41 -5.80
CA ILE A 194 -19.51 0.06 -6.13
C ILE A 194 -18.87 -0.60 -4.92
N VAL A 195 -17.96 0.09 -4.21
CA VAL A 195 -17.30 -0.46 -3.01
C VAL A 195 -18.04 0.01 -1.77
N THR A 196 -18.93 -0.84 -1.28
CA THR A 196 -19.70 -0.66 -0.04
C THR A 196 -19.13 -1.58 1.06
N PRO A 197 -19.54 -1.43 2.35
CA PRO A 197 -19.16 -2.37 3.39
C PRO A 197 -19.44 -3.84 3.02
N GLN A 198 -20.54 -4.11 2.30
CA GLN A 198 -20.90 -5.45 1.85
C GLN A 198 -19.93 -5.97 0.78
N VAL A 199 -19.44 -5.15 -0.13
CA VAL A 199 -18.44 -5.55 -1.14
C VAL A 199 -17.11 -5.91 -0.48
N MET A 200 -16.71 -5.21 0.60
CA MET A 200 -15.55 -5.59 1.40
C MET A 200 -15.72 -6.96 2.05
N VAL A 201 -16.94 -7.31 2.52
CA VAL A 201 -17.26 -8.66 3.01
C VAL A 201 -17.10 -9.69 1.89
N GLU A 202 -17.66 -9.43 0.72
CA GLU A 202 -17.59 -10.35 -0.43
C GLU A 202 -16.15 -10.62 -0.87
N ALA A 203 -15.32 -9.57 -0.89
CA ALA A 203 -13.89 -9.69 -1.21
C ALA A 203 -13.15 -10.55 -0.17
N ALA A 204 -13.41 -10.34 1.12
CA ALA A 204 -12.81 -11.12 2.21
C ALA A 204 -13.26 -12.60 2.16
N LEU A 205 -14.56 -12.86 1.97
CA LEU A 205 -15.11 -14.22 1.86
C LEU A 205 -14.60 -14.97 0.62
N ALA A 206 -14.44 -14.27 -0.52
CA ALA A 206 -13.84 -14.86 -1.71
C ALA A 206 -12.40 -15.28 -1.44
N MET A 207 -11.62 -14.41 -0.77
CA MET A 207 -10.24 -14.69 -0.38
C MET A 207 -10.15 -15.90 0.58
N GLY A 208 -11.05 -16.00 1.57
CA GLY A 208 -11.08 -17.12 2.50
C GLY A 208 -11.46 -18.48 1.88
N LYS A 209 -12.07 -18.47 0.68
CA LYS A 209 -12.34 -19.72 -0.09
C LYS A 209 -11.10 -20.21 -0.84
N GLU A 210 -10.22 -19.31 -1.22
CA GLU A 210 -9.05 -19.60 -2.07
C GLU A 210 -7.77 -19.79 -1.26
N LEU A 211 -7.68 -19.15 -0.10
CA LEU A 211 -6.47 -19.07 0.73
C LEU A 211 -6.71 -19.61 2.14
N PRO A 212 -5.67 -20.02 2.87
CA PRO A 212 -5.78 -20.54 4.24
C PRO A 212 -6.07 -19.40 5.24
N LEU A 213 -7.24 -18.78 5.09
CA LEU A 213 -7.72 -17.68 5.93
C LEU A 213 -9.07 -18.06 6.54
N GLU A 214 -9.18 -17.96 7.86
CA GLU A 214 -10.46 -18.02 8.55
C GLU A 214 -11.11 -16.63 8.52
N VAL A 215 -12.31 -16.52 7.96
CA VAL A 215 -13.02 -15.24 7.80
C VAL A 215 -14.25 -15.21 8.68
N THR A 216 -14.34 -14.23 9.58
CA THR A 216 -15.50 -13.94 10.42
C THR A 216 -16.09 -12.59 10.04
N VAL A 217 -17.40 -12.51 9.87
CA VAL A 217 -18.13 -11.30 9.56
C VAL A 217 -19.13 -10.99 10.66
N LEU A 218 -19.08 -9.78 11.21
CA LEU A 218 -20.09 -9.27 12.13
C LEU A 218 -20.99 -8.30 11.37
N ASP A 219 -22.26 -8.64 11.26
CA ASP A 219 -23.32 -7.77 10.77
C ASP A 219 -23.84 -6.84 11.87
N GLU A 220 -24.83 -6.01 11.59
CA GLU A 220 -25.40 -5.04 12.53
C GLU A 220 -25.92 -5.71 13.82
N VAL A 221 -26.49 -6.91 13.71
CA VAL A 221 -27.02 -7.63 14.89
C VAL A 221 -25.88 -8.08 15.77
N LEU A 222 -24.86 -8.70 15.19
CA LEU A 222 -23.68 -9.17 15.93
C LEU A 222 -22.82 -8.01 16.46
N LEU A 223 -22.74 -6.88 15.74
CA LEU A 223 -22.08 -5.65 16.22
C LEU A 223 -22.78 -5.15 17.49
N LYS A 224 -24.13 -5.06 17.45
CA LYS A 224 -24.93 -4.63 18.59
C LYS A 224 -24.80 -5.58 19.78
N ASP A 225 -24.88 -6.88 19.56
CA ASP A 225 -24.76 -7.89 20.61
C ASP A 225 -23.39 -7.84 21.30
N ARG A 226 -22.35 -7.35 20.61
CA ARG A 226 -21.00 -7.16 21.15
C ARG A 226 -20.75 -5.76 21.72
N GLY A 227 -21.77 -4.88 21.69
CA GLY A 227 -21.66 -3.50 22.18
C GLY A 227 -20.78 -2.60 21.33
N MET A 228 -20.59 -2.90 20.06
CA MET A 228 -19.80 -2.10 19.10
C MET A 228 -20.62 -0.93 18.58
N GLU A 229 -21.06 -0.05 19.49
CA GLU A 229 -21.95 1.05 19.13
C GLU A 229 -21.22 2.20 18.42
N ALA A 230 -19.87 2.28 18.50
CA ALA A 230 -19.12 3.34 17.83
C ALA A 230 -19.16 3.17 16.31
N ILE A 231 -18.92 1.97 15.76
CA ILE A 231 -19.06 1.69 14.34
C ILE A 231 -20.53 1.76 13.88
N LEU A 232 -21.47 1.30 14.71
CA LEU A 232 -22.90 1.39 14.41
C LEU A 232 -23.36 2.85 14.32
N ALA A 233 -22.85 3.73 15.20
CA ALA A 233 -23.19 5.16 15.18
C ALA A 233 -22.74 5.83 13.88
N VAL A 234 -21.54 5.50 13.38
CA VAL A 234 -21.03 6.02 12.11
C VAL A 234 -21.92 5.57 10.94
N GLY A 235 -22.22 4.27 10.86
CA GLY A 235 -22.93 3.70 9.72
C GLY A 235 -24.46 3.91 9.71
N ARG A 236 -25.07 4.38 10.81
CA ARG A 236 -26.55 4.41 10.93
C ARG A 236 -27.24 5.38 9.96
N GLY A 237 -26.51 6.34 9.40
CA GLY A 237 -27.04 7.29 8.41
C GLY A 237 -27.02 6.77 6.97
N SER A 238 -26.44 5.59 6.73
CA SER A 238 -26.33 5.00 5.40
C SER A 238 -27.38 3.89 5.19
N GLU A 239 -27.72 3.67 3.92
CA GLU A 239 -28.46 2.47 3.49
C GLU A 239 -27.54 1.23 3.40
N ASN A 240 -26.21 1.44 3.37
CA ASN A 240 -25.20 0.39 3.38
C ASN A 240 -24.75 0.14 4.82
N PRO A 241 -25.27 -0.93 5.48
CA PRO A 241 -25.03 -1.14 6.90
C PRO A 241 -23.56 -1.48 7.19
N PRO A 242 -23.04 -1.06 8.36
CA PRO A 242 -21.65 -1.33 8.75
C PRO A 242 -21.36 -2.81 8.90
N ARG A 243 -20.10 -3.16 8.75
CA ARG A 243 -19.55 -4.52 8.87
C ARG A 243 -18.21 -4.50 9.59
N MET A 244 -18.00 -5.44 10.51
CA MET A 244 -16.67 -5.74 11.04
C MET A 244 -16.24 -7.09 10.47
N ILE A 245 -15.08 -7.12 9.81
CA ILE A 245 -14.59 -8.33 9.14
C ILE A 245 -13.25 -8.69 9.76
N ALA A 246 -13.10 -9.94 10.20
CA ALA A 246 -11.83 -10.46 10.67
C ALA A 246 -11.34 -11.58 9.76
N LEU A 247 -10.07 -11.54 9.41
CA LEU A 247 -9.36 -12.59 8.67
C LEU A 247 -8.21 -13.08 9.56
N GLN A 248 -8.17 -14.37 9.84
CA GLN A 248 -7.09 -14.97 10.64
C GLN A 248 -6.23 -15.87 9.76
N TYR A 249 -4.93 -15.64 9.80
CA TYR A 249 -3.90 -16.46 9.17
C TYR A 249 -3.03 -17.07 10.24
N ASN A 250 -2.91 -18.40 10.26
CA ASN A 250 -2.07 -19.16 11.17
C ASN A 250 -0.97 -19.89 10.38
N GLY A 251 0.15 -19.20 10.17
CA GLY A 251 1.33 -19.76 9.48
C GLY A 251 2.45 -20.21 10.40
N ALA A 252 2.34 -19.93 11.73
CA ALA A 252 3.39 -20.19 12.72
C ALA A 252 2.87 -20.95 13.96
N GLY A 253 1.77 -21.69 13.86
CA GLY A 253 1.23 -22.53 14.94
C GLY A 253 0.92 -21.73 16.21
N ASP A 254 1.60 -22.06 17.32
CA ASP A 254 1.35 -21.44 18.64
C ASP A 254 2.01 -20.06 18.85
N ALA A 255 2.66 -19.49 17.83
CA ALA A 255 3.23 -18.15 17.92
C ALA A 255 2.15 -17.08 18.20
N PRO A 256 2.51 -15.95 18.84
CA PRO A 256 1.55 -14.90 19.14
C PRO A 256 1.04 -14.23 17.86
N TYR A 257 -0.23 -13.81 17.87
CA TYR A 257 -0.83 -13.06 16.78
C TYR A 257 -0.45 -11.58 16.81
N THR A 258 -0.11 -11.04 15.65
CA THR A 258 -0.07 -9.59 15.39
C THR A 258 -1.33 -9.19 14.63
N ALA A 259 -2.01 -8.13 15.07
CA ALA A 259 -3.19 -7.63 14.36
C ALA A 259 -2.87 -6.43 13.48
N PHE A 260 -3.43 -6.41 12.27
CA PHE A 260 -3.53 -5.28 11.37
C PHE A 260 -4.98 -4.84 11.30
N VAL A 261 -5.27 -3.61 11.69
CA VAL A 261 -6.64 -3.08 11.75
C VAL A 261 -6.77 -1.92 10.77
N GLY A 262 -7.68 -2.03 9.80
CA GLY A 262 -7.84 -1.03 8.76
C GLY A 262 -9.13 -0.22 8.88
N LYS A 263 -9.05 1.11 8.75
CA LYS A 263 -10.21 1.97 8.54
C LYS A 263 -10.85 1.63 7.20
N GLY A 264 -12.15 1.34 7.23
CA GLY A 264 -12.92 0.93 6.06
C GLY A 264 -14.14 1.81 5.79
N VAL A 265 -14.00 3.14 5.92
CA VAL A 265 -15.10 4.06 5.60
C VAL A 265 -15.21 4.16 4.09
N THR A 266 -16.18 3.44 3.50
CA THR A 266 -16.28 3.24 2.04
C THR A 266 -16.69 4.51 1.28
N PHE A 267 -17.32 5.44 1.96
CA PHE A 267 -17.51 6.83 1.53
C PHE A 267 -17.72 7.70 2.76
N ASP A 268 -17.02 8.83 2.82
CA ASP A 268 -17.14 9.79 3.93
C ASP A 268 -17.65 11.15 3.45
N SER A 269 -18.94 11.41 3.67
CA SER A 269 -19.53 12.74 3.44
C SER A 269 -19.26 13.71 4.59
N GLY A 270 -18.70 13.23 5.72
CA GLY A 270 -18.66 13.94 7.00
C GLY A 270 -19.90 13.72 7.87
N GLY A 271 -20.95 13.11 7.34
CA GLY A 271 -22.24 12.97 8.02
C GLY A 271 -22.93 14.30 8.21
N ILE A 272 -23.51 14.54 9.40
CA ILE A 272 -24.17 15.84 9.74
C ILE A 272 -23.16 17.01 9.75
N SER A 273 -21.91 16.76 10.17
CA SER A 273 -20.79 17.70 10.01
C SER A 273 -20.25 17.62 8.58
N ILE A 274 -21.11 17.98 7.59
CA ILE A 274 -20.85 17.71 6.19
C ILE A 274 -19.59 18.41 5.66
N LYS A 275 -18.81 17.68 4.87
CA LYS A 275 -17.62 18.23 4.21
C LYS A 275 -17.98 19.29 3.16
N PRO A 276 -17.07 20.22 2.85
CA PRO A 276 -17.19 21.04 1.65
C PRO A 276 -17.32 20.19 0.38
N ASP A 277 -17.97 20.72 -0.66
CA ASP A 277 -18.12 20.03 -1.96
C ASP A 277 -16.79 19.78 -2.65
N ASP A 278 -15.81 20.66 -2.43
CA ASP A 278 -14.47 20.56 -2.99
C ASP A 278 -13.81 19.24 -2.60
N ASN A 279 -13.55 18.40 -3.61
CA ASN A 279 -12.90 17.08 -3.48
C ASN A 279 -13.70 16.03 -2.68
N MET A 280 -14.98 16.23 -2.36
CA MET A 280 -15.79 15.21 -1.67
C MET A 280 -15.82 13.89 -2.45
N GLY A 281 -15.78 13.92 -3.79
CA GLY A 281 -15.71 12.71 -4.62
C GLY A 281 -14.47 11.84 -4.41
N GLU A 282 -13.39 12.39 -3.85
CA GLU A 282 -12.19 11.61 -3.50
C GLU A 282 -12.37 10.81 -2.20
N MET A 283 -13.41 11.13 -1.39
CA MET A 283 -13.70 10.43 -0.13
C MET A 283 -14.12 8.95 -0.30
N LYS A 284 -14.19 8.46 -1.51
CA LYS A 284 -14.21 7.03 -1.84
C LYS A 284 -12.93 6.30 -1.40
N ASP A 285 -11.83 7.03 -1.22
CA ASP A 285 -10.53 6.49 -0.79
C ASP A 285 -10.42 6.30 0.73
N ASP A 286 -11.44 6.71 1.48
CA ASP A 286 -11.42 6.71 2.95
C ASP A 286 -11.50 5.32 3.58
N MET A 287 -11.52 4.29 2.75
CA MET A 287 -11.41 2.88 3.10
C MET A 287 -10.05 2.27 2.76
N THR A 288 -9.05 3.09 2.41
CA THR A 288 -7.73 2.61 1.99
C THR A 288 -7.07 1.75 3.07
N GLY A 289 -7.19 2.12 4.35
CA GLY A 289 -6.62 1.33 5.44
C GLY A 289 -7.14 -0.13 5.47
N ALA A 290 -8.44 -0.33 5.29
CA ALA A 290 -9.03 -1.67 5.20
C ALA A 290 -8.60 -2.40 3.92
N ALA A 291 -8.48 -1.69 2.80
CA ALA A 291 -8.00 -2.25 1.55
C ALA A 291 -6.53 -2.69 1.66
N ASP A 292 -5.67 -1.92 2.34
CA ASP A 292 -4.26 -2.27 2.60
C ASP A 292 -4.15 -3.53 3.45
N VAL A 293 -4.95 -3.62 4.52
CA VAL A 293 -4.99 -4.83 5.36
C VAL A 293 -5.45 -6.03 4.54
N LEU A 294 -6.51 -5.90 3.74
CA LEU A 294 -7.04 -7.00 2.92
C LEU A 294 -6.02 -7.45 1.87
N GLY A 295 -5.35 -6.49 1.20
CA GLY A 295 -4.27 -6.76 0.24
C GLY A 295 -3.08 -7.46 0.91
N ALA A 296 -2.66 -6.98 2.09
CA ALA A 296 -1.56 -7.59 2.85
C ALA A 296 -1.91 -9.03 3.27
N MET A 297 -3.11 -9.29 3.80
CA MET A 297 -3.55 -10.64 4.19
C MET A 297 -3.53 -11.61 3.00
N ARG A 298 -3.92 -11.12 1.80
CA ARG A 298 -3.83 -11.91 0.57
C ARG A 298 -2.40 -12.36 0.26
N ALA A 299 -1.43 -11.43 0.30
CA ALA A 299 -0.04 -11.74 -0.01
C ALA A 299 0.60 -12.62 1.08
N ILE A 300 0.35 -12.33 2.37
CA ILE A 300 0.86 -13.10 3.50
C ILE A 300 0.46 -14.58 3.37
N ALA A 301 -0.83 -14.83 3.08
CA ALA A 301 -1.36 -16.18 2.92
C ALA A 301 -0.83 -16.88 1.66
N ARG A 302 -0.70 -16.17 0.52
CA ARG A 302 -0.15 -16.73 -0.72
C ARG A 302 1.34 -17.05 -0.62
N LEU A 303 2.10 -16.20 0.07
CA LEU A 303 3.53 -16.42 0.31
C LEU A 303 3.79 -17.51 1.36
N GLY A 304 2.77 -17.93 2.11
CA GLY A 304 2.94 -18.90 3.19
C GLY A 304 3.90 -18.42 4.26
N LEU A 305 3.84 -17.13 4.64
CA LEU A 305 4.78 -16.56 5.60
C LEU A 305 4.67 -17.25 6.96
N PRO A 306 5.79 -17.52 7.65
CA PRO A 306 5.81 -18.22 8.95
C PRO A 306 5.43 -17.27 10.11
N CYS A 307 4.24 -16.71 10.08
CA CYS A 307 3.72 -15.77 11.09
C CYS A 307 2.23 -16.01 11.35
N ASN A 308 1.73 -15.48 12.46
CA ASN A 308 0.31 -15.47 12.79
C ASN A 308 -0.22 -14.04 12.74
N VAL A 309 -1.18 -13.77 11.85
CA VAL A 309 -1.73 -12.43 11.63
C VAL A 309 -3.25 -12.44 11.68
N ILE A 310 -3.82 -11.41 12.31
CA ILE A 310 -5.24 -11.10 12.31
C ILE A 310 -5.43 -9.80 11.52
N GLY A 311 -6.12 -9.84 10.39
CA GLY A 311 -6.62 -8.65 9.71
C GLY A 311 -8.00 -8.28 10.22
N VAL A 312 -8.25 -7.03 10.60
CA VAL A 312 -9.56 -6.52 11.00
C VAL A 312 -9.91 -5.33 10.11
N LEU A 313 -11.08 -5.38 9.46
CA LEU A 313 -11.57 -4.31 8.61
C LEU A 313 -12.82 -3.71 9.27
N ALA A 314 -12.75 -2.45 9.68
CA ALA A 314 -13.86 -1.72 10.30
C ALA A 314 -14.59 -0.92 9.22
N CYS A 315 -15.58 -1.54 8.56
CA CYS A 315 -16.25 -0.99 7.38
C CYS A 315 -17.56 -0.29 7.73
N ALA A 316 -17.71 0.97 7.30
CA ALA A 316 -18.94 1.77 7.42
C ALA A 316 -19.04 2.74 6.24
N GLU A 317 -20.19 3.37 6.07
CA GLU A 317 -20.39 4.50 5.17
C GLU A 317 -20.97 5.66 5.96
N ASN A 318 -20.33 6.83 5.96
CA ASN A 318 -20.71 7.99 6.76
C ASN A 318 -21.55 8.95 5.93
N MET A 319 -22.88 8.92 6.12
CA MET A 319 -23.85 9.69 5.37
C MET A 319 -24.76 10.51 6.28
N PRO A 320 -25.23 11.71 5.83
CA PRO A 320 -26.26 12.49 6.51
C PRO A 320 -27.63 11.86 6.25
N ASP A 321 -28.38 11.63 7.31
CA ASP A 321 -29.77 11.11 7.26
C ASP A 321 -30.49 11.47 8.55
N GLY A 322 -31.81 11.29 8.59
CA GLY A 322 -32.60 11.52 9.82
C GLY A 322 -32.24 10.59 10.98
N ARG A 323 -31.53 9.48 10.73
CA ARG A 323 -31.04 8.53 11.74
C ARG A 323 -29.56 8.72 12.08
N ALA A 324 -28.83 9.54 11.31
CA ALA A 324 -27.40 9.73 11.48
C ALA A 324 -27.03 10.23 12.88
N GLN A 325 -25.83 9.89 13.34
CA GLN A 325 -25.25 10.47 14.55
C GLN A 325 -25.10 12.00 14.41
N ARG A 326 -25.17 12.69 15.53
CA ARG A 326 -25.15 14.17 15.55
C ARG A 326 -24.02 14.68 16.45
N PRO A 327 -23.47 15.84 16.19
CA PRO A 327 -22.68 16.55 17.19
C PRO A 327 -23.46 16.70 18.51
N GLY A 328 -22.82 16.34 19.65
CA GLY A 328 -23.41 16.30 20.97
C GLY A 328 -23.97 14.93 21.38
N ASP A 329 -24.08 13.97 20.47
CA ASP A 329 -24.46 12.59 20.85
C ASP A 329 -23.32 11.96 21.68
N ILE A 330 -23.69 11.08 22.63
CA ILE A 330 -22.75 10.26 23.40
C ILE A 330 -22.93 8.80 22.97
N VAL A 331 -21.83 8.17 22.56
CA VAL A 331 -21.79 6.80 22.08
C VAL A 331 -20.92 5.95 23.02
N ARG A 332 -21.32 4.71 23.27
CA ARG A 332 -20.53 3.76 24.08
C ARG A 332 -19.81 2.77 23.16
N ALA A 333 -18.49 2.80 23.17
CA ALA A 333 -17.69 1.81 22.44
C ALA A 333 -17.66 0.44 23.13
N ALA A 334 -17.23 -0.59 22.43
CA ALA A 334 -17.22 -1.97 22.88
C ALA A 334 -16.39 -2.23 24.16
N ASN A 335 -15.37 -1.40 24.44
CA ASN A 335 -14.60 -1.48 25.68
C ASN A 335 -15.33 -0.84 26.89
N GLY A 336 -16.52 -0.31 26.70
CA GLY A 336 -17.35 0.34 27.73
C GLY A 336 -17.12 1.85 27.90
N LYS A 337 -16.07 2.43 27.29
CA LYS A 337 -15.83 3.88 27.30
C LYS A 337 -16.89 4.62 26.50
N THR A 338 -17.26 5.81 27.00
CA THR A 338 -18.18 6.71 26.33
C THR A 338 -17.43 7.76 25.51
N ILE A 339 -17.97 8.07 24.35
CA ILE A 339 -17.40 9.01 23.37
C ILE A 339 -18.42 10.13 23.13
N GLU A 340 -18.06 11.37 23.42
CA GLU A 340 -18.79 12.54 22.95
C GLU A 340 -18.43 12.79 21.49
N VAL A 341 -19.45 12.79 20.63
CA VAL A 341 -19.31 13.12 19.21
C VAL A 341 -19.29 14.64 19.06
N VAL A 342 -18.11 15.22 18.94
CA VAL A 342 -17.96 16.67 18.69
C VAL A 342 -18.12 16.96 17.20
N SER A 343 -17.61 16.07 16.35
CA SER A 343 -17.74 16.15 14.90
C SER A 343 -18.04 14.79 14.32
N THR A 344 -19.05 14.69 13.47
CA THR A 344 -19.37 13.45 12.76
C THR A 344 -18.39 13.16 11.61
N ASP A 345 -17.53 14.13 11.25
CA ASP A 345 -16.40 14.02 10.30
C ASP A 345 -15.10 13.49 10.99
N ALA A 346 -15.20 13.07 12.24
CA ALA A 346 -14.16 12.35 12.96
C ALA A 346 -14.58 10.88 13.21
N GLU A 347 -15.16 10.25 12.24
CA GLU A 347 -15.78 8.93 12.22
C GLU A 347 -14.76 7.79 12.16
N GLY A 348 -13.66 8.00 11.44
CA GLY A 348 -12.63 6.97 11.21
C GLY A 348 -12.05 6.41 12.51
N ARG A 349 -11.76 7.28 13.47
CA ARG A 349 -11.29 6.86 14.79
C ARG A 349 -12.37 6.15 15.62
N MET A 350 -13.64 6.41 15.36
CA MET A 350 -14.75 5.73 16.03
C MET A 350 -14.90 4.30 15.53
N VAL A 351 -14.84 4.07 14.20
CA VAL A 351 -14.88 2.70 13.67
C VAL A 351 -13.64 1.91 14.10
N LEU A 352 -12.47 2.56 14.19
CA LEU A 352 -11.24 1.94 14.67
C LEU A 352 -11.26 1.66 16.17
N ALA A 353 -11.97 2.44 16.99
CA ALA A 353 -12.13 2.18 18.42
C ALA A 353 -12.68 0.76 18.67
N ASP A 354 -13.76 0.39 17.96
CA ASP A 354 -14.31 -0.96 18.03
C ASP A 354 -13.43 -1.99 17.33
N GLY A 355 -12.74 -1.60 16.24
CA GLY A 355 -11.86 -2.48 15.47
C GLY A 355 -10.63 -2.94 16.23
N VAL A 356 -9.89 -2.02 16.88
CA VAL A 356 -8.69 -2.37 17.68
C VAL A 356 -9.06 -3.16 18.94
N TRP A 357 -10.20 -2.82 19.58
CA TRP A 357 -10.73 -3.60 20.69
C TRP A 357 -11.04 -5.03 20.23
N TYR A 358 -11.68 -5.20 19.09
CA TYR A 358 -12.01 -6.52 18.55
C TYR A 358 -10.77 -7.35 18.26
N ALA A 359 -9.73 -6.74 17.66
CA ALA A 359 -8.45 -7.39 17.46
C ALA A 359 -7.84 -7.93 18.76
N CYS A 360 -7.91 -7.16 19.86
CA CYS A 360 -7.49 -7.61 21.18
C CYS A 360 -8.32 -8.82 21.68
N ARG A 361 -9.64 -8.83 21.43
CA ARG A 361 -10.53 -9.97 21.82
C ARG A 361 -10.26 -11.23 20.99
N LEU A 362 -9.75 -11.10 19.77
CA LEU A 362 -9.29 -12.22 18.95
C LEU A 362 -7.90 -12.76 19.37
N GLY A 363 -7.28 -12.17 20.38
CA GLY A 363 -6.05 -12.68 20.98
C GLY A 363 -4.76 -12.01 20.47
N ALA A 364 -4.85 -10.89 19.77
CA ALA A 364 -3.67 -10.13 19.34
C ALA A 364 -2.76 -9.78 20.52
N LYS A 365 -1.45 -9.92 20.33
CA LYS A 365 -0.40 -9.53 21.28
C LYS A 365 0.36 -8.27 20.83
N LYS A 366 0.09 -7.80 19.64
CA LYS A 366 0.59 -6.57 19.03
C LYS A 366 -0.49 -6.06 18.08
N VAL A 367 -0.74 -4.75 18.05
CA VAL A 367 -1.77 -4.14 17.21
C VAL A 367 -1.17 -3.01 16.40
N ILE A 368 -1.39 -3.03 15.09
CA ILE A 368 -1.08 -1.93 14.18
C ILE A 368 -2.39 -1.54 13.48
N ASP A 369 -2.80 -0.29 13.62
CA ASP A 369 -3.91 0.21 12.82
C ASP A 369 -3.43 1.19 11.75
N ILE A 370 -4.14 1.20 10.61
CA ILE A 370 -3.81 2.00 9.43
C ILE A 370 -5.06 2.68 8.90
N ALA A 371 -4.98 3.98 8.67
CA ALA A 371 -6.13 4.79 8.28
C ALA A 371 -5.77 6.06 7.52
N THR A 372 -6.62 6.44 6.58
CA THR A 372 -6.78 7.79 6.07
C THR A 372 -7.47 8.63 7.16
N LEU A 373 -6.71 8.98 8.22
CA LEU A 373 -7.37 9.46 9.43
C LEU A 373 -7.54 10.97 9.46
N THR A 374 -6.50 11.72 9.05
CA THR A 374 -6.52 13.17 9.25
C THR A 374 -5.96 13.95 8.06
N GLY A 375 -6.60 15.07 7.71
CA GLY A 375 -5.97 16.06 6.84
C GLY A 375 -4.75 16.74 7.51
N ALA A 376 -4.62 16.63 8.84
CA ALA A 376 -3.50 17.19 9.58
C ALA A 376 -2.17 16.52 9.22
N VAL A 377 -2.15 15.24 8.83
CA VAL A 377 -0.93 14.54 8.41
C VAL A 377 -0.35 15.15 7.13
N ILE A 378 -1.20 15.59 6.20
CA ILE A 378 -0.79 16.25 4.97
C ILE A 378 -0.05 17.57 5.28
N ILE A 379 -0.60 18.35 6.23
CA ILE A 379 0.01 19.62 6.64
C ILE A 379 1.33 19.40 7.36
N ALA A 380 1.44 18.32 8.17
CA ALA A 380 2.64 18.04 8.95
C ALA A 380 3.76 17.37 8.14
N LEU A 381 3.43 16.42 7.25
CA LEU A 381 4.38 15.52 6.61
C LEU A 381 4.31 15.50 5.07
N GLY A 382 3.34 16.21 4.47
CA GLY A 382 3.10 16.22 3.01
C GLY A 382 2.53 14.90 2.50
N ASN A 383 2.82 14.58 1.22
CA ASN A 383 2.23 13.44 0.51
C ASN A 383 3.23 12.28 0.29
N GLU A 384 4.43 12.36 0.88
CA GLU A 384 5.48 11.36 0.69
C GLU A 384 5.80 10.57 1.97
N THR A 385 5.24 10.97 3.11
CA THR A 385 5.55 10.39 4.42
C THR A 385 4.29 10.24 5.25
N SER A 386 4.06 9.05 5.79
CA SER A 386 2.96 8.76 6.72
C SER A 386 3.38 8.98 8.17
N GLY A 387 2.42 9.38 9.00
CA GLY A 387 2.62 9.61 10.42
C GLY A 387 2.44 8.33 11.25
N ILE A 388 3.30 8.12 12.25
CA ILE A 388 3.13 7.05 13.25
C ILE A 388 2.89 7.69 14.62
N VAL A 389 1.83 7.24 15.30
CA VAL A 389 1.60 7.49 16.74
C VAL A 389 1.58 6.15 17.45
N ALA A 390 2.40 5.96 18.48
CA ALA A 390 2.59 4.65 19.08
C ALA A 390 2.87 4.73 20.59
N ASN A 391 2.72 3.60 21.28
CA ASN A 391 3.09 3.41 22.67
C ASN A 391 4.35 2.54 22.85
N ASN A 392 4.99 2.13 21.74
CA ASN A 392 6.14 1.22 21.75
C ASN A 392 7.15 1.58 20.67
N ASP A 393 8.34 1.99 21.06
CA ASP A 393 9.39 2.45 20.13
C ASP A 393 10.00 1.30 19.31
N GLU A 394 10.08 0.09 19.87
CA GLU A 394 10.56 -1.08 19.11
C GLU A 394 9.65 -1.39 17.93
N LEU A 395 8.34 -1.34 18.14
CA LEU A 395 7.35 -1.51 17.06
C LEU A 395 7.49 -0.43 15.99
N VAL A 396 7.76 0.81 16.39
CA VAL A 396 8.00 1.92 15.44
C VAL A 396 9.23 1.66 14.59
N GLU A 397 10.33 1.18 15.18
CA GLU A 397 11.56 0.87 14.41
C GLU A 397 11.33 -0.33 13.46
N GLN A 398 10.57 -1.35 13.86
CA GLN A 398 10.16 -2.44 12.99
C GLN A 398 9.33 -1.93 11.80
N LEU A 399 8.37 -1.03 12.02
CA LEU A 399 7.57 -0.40 10.97
C LEU A 399 8.42 0.44 10.01
N LYS A 400 9.33 1.27 10.54
CA LYS A 400 10.25 2.05 9.69
C LYS A 400 11.17 1.16 8.86
N LEU A 401 11.64 0.04 9.43
CA LEU A 401 12.47 -0.92 8.69
C LEU A 401 11.67 -1.61 7.59
N ALA A 402 10.46 -2.06 7.88
CA ALA A 402 9.55 -2.63 6.88
C ALA A 402 9.25 -1.63 5.76
N GLY A 403 8.95 -0.38 6.11
CA GLY A 403 8.75 0.72 5.16
C GLY A 403 9.97 0.98 4.28
N LYS A 404 11.18 0.91 4.84
CA LYS A 404 12.41 1.04 4.05
C LYS A 404 12.53 -0.04 2.97
N TYR A 405 12.15 -1.30 3.29
CA TYR A 405 12.12 -2.39 2.29
C TYR A 405 10.98 -2.21 1.28
N ALA A 406 9.84 -1.69 1.72
CA ALA A 406 8.70 -1.37 0.86
C ALA A 406 8.96 -0.13 -0.04
N GLY A 407 9.90 0.73 0.33
CA GLY A 407 10.12 2.03 -0.31
C GLY A 407 9.10 3.10 0.12
N GLU A 408 8.51 2.94 1.30
CA GLU A 408 7.50 3.79 1.90
C GLU A 408 8.07 4.52 3.12
N ASN A 409 7.84 5.83 3.22
CA ASN A 409 8.42 6.65 4.27
C ASN A 409 7.46 6.82 5.45
N TYR A 410 7.99 6.71 6.66
CA TYR A 410 7.26 6.86 7.92
C TYR A 410 7.99 7.79 8.88
N TRP A 411 7.22 8.59 9.63
CA TRP A 411 7.77 9.46 10.66
C TRP A 411 6.96 9.33 11.95
N GLN A 412 7.64 9.06 13.06
CA GLN A 412 7.01 9.00 14.38
C GLN A 412 6.71 10.40 14.90
N LEU A 413 5.48 10.62 15.34
CA LEU A 413 5.03 11.83 16.00
C LEU A 413 5.02 11.63 17.54
N PRO A 414 5.21 12.69 18.33
CA PRO A 414 5.31 12.57 19.77
C PRO A 414 3.95 12.22 20.40
N ALA A 415 3.89 11.15 21.21
CA ALA A 415 2.71 10.74 21.97
C ALA A 415 2.82 11.16 23.44
N LEU A 416 2.87 12.48 23.69
CA LEU A 416 3.07 13.04 25.01
C LEU A 416 1.84 12.90 25.92
N PRO A 417 2.02 12.76 27.26
CA PRO A 417 0.90 12.71 28.22
C PRO A 417 -0.04 13.92 28.09
N GLU A 418 0.51 15.10 27.84
CA GLU A 418 -0.28 16.35 27.66
C GLU A 418 -1.22 16.27 26.48
N CYS A 419 -0.85 15.56 25.41
CA CYS A 419 -1.71 15.37 24.25
C CYS A 419 -2.90 14.46 24.56
N LYS A 420 -2.81 13.58 25.56
CA LYS A 420 -3.92 12.73 26.01
C LYS A 420 -5.01 13.52 26.73
N GLU A 421 -4.65 14.60 27.39
CA GLU A 421 -5.63 15.47 28.04
C GLU A 421 -6.58 16.13 27.02
N ALA A 422 -6.07 16.41 25.81
CA ALA A 422 -6.84 17.05 24.75
C ALA A 422 -8.02 16.21 24.22
N VAL A 423 -8.01 14.90 24.45
CA VAL A 423 -9.10 14.00 24.03
C VAL A 423 -10.08 13.66 25.15
N LYS A 424 -9.95 14.26 26.34
CA LYS A 424 -10.91 14.09 27.45
C LYS A 424 -12.14 14.95 27.25
N SER A 425 -13.31 14.46 27.64
CA SER A 425 -14.57 15.15 27.62
C SER A 425 -15.00 15.57 29.03
N ASP A 426 -15.77 16.64 29.12
CA ASP A 426 -16.42 17.06 30.39
C ASP A 426 -17.69 16.25 30.69
N VAL A 427 -18.28 15.58 29.70
CA VAL A 427 -19.56 14.89 29.80
C VAL A 427 -19.52 13.39 29.43
N ALA A 428 -18.38 12.94 28.87
CA ALA A 428 -18.09 11.54 28.53
C ALA A 428 -16.65 11.20 28.92
N ASP A 429 -16.19 9.99 28.62
CA ASP A 429 -14.78 9.64 28.86
C ASP A 429 -13.84 10.33 27.88
N LEU A 430 -14.26 10.43 26.60
CA LEU A 430 -13.43 10.93 25.50
C LEU A 430 -14.24 11.83 24.55
N LEU A 431 -13.52 12.75 23.87
CA LEU A 431 -13.99 13.48 22.70
C LEU A 431 -13.54 12.76 21.42
N ASN A 432 -14.39 12.62 20.41
CA ASN A 432 -13.93 12.07 19.13
C ASN A 432 -13.08 13.08 18.33
N SER A 433 -13.11 14.37 18.65
CA SER A 433 -12.31 15.41 17.99
C SER A 433 -11.81 16.44 18.99
N ALA A 434 -10.49 16.63 19.04
CA ALA A 434 -9.82 17.66 19.84
C ALA A 434 -9.51 18.94 19.02
N GLY A 435 -10.09 19.09 17.84
CA GLY A 435 -9.85 20.20 16.92
C GLY A 435 -8.63 19.97 16.00
N ARG A 436 -8.15 21.06 15.34
CA ARG A 436 -7.13 20.98 14.30
C ARG A 436 -5.71 20.84 14.83
N ALA A 437 -5.40 21.41 15.99
CA ALA A 437 -4.05 21.40 16.55
C ALA A 437 -3.62 19.98 16.96
N GLY A 438 -2.49 19.51 16.43
CA GLY A 438 -1.99 18.18 16.74
C GLY A 438 -2.92 17.04 16.31
N GLY A 439 -3.75 17.24 15.27
CA GLY A 439 -4.81 16.32 14.87
C GLY A 439 -4.36 14.88 14.62
N VAL A 440 -3.17 14.67 14.05
CA VAL A 440 -2.58 13.33 13.88
C VAL A 440 -2.33 12.67 15.23
N ILE A 441 -1.74 13.42 16.17
CA ILE A 441 -1.37 12.92 17.50
C ILE A 441 -2.64 12.59 18.29
N THR A 442 -3.59 13.53 18.37
CA THR A 442 -4.81 13.33 19.14
C THR A 442 -5.71 12.26 18.52
N GLY A 443 -5.72 12.14 17.19
CA GLY A 443 -6.43 11.07 16.47
C GLY A 443 -5.88 9.69 16.81
N GLY A 444 -4.56 9.52 16.72
CA GLY A 444 -3.91 8.27 17.10
C GLY A 444 -4.09 7.96 18.59
N LEU A 445 -3.85 8.92 19.49
CA LEU A 445 -4.01 8.72 20.93
C LEU A 445 -5.44 8.35 21.33
N PHE A 446 -6.46 8.90 20.65
CA PHE A 446 -7.84 8.46 20.84
C PHE A 446 -8.01 6.97 20.55
N ILE A 447 -7.48 6.47 19.42
CA ILE A 447 -7.57 5.05 19.05
C ILE A 447 -6.84 4.18 20.09
N GLY A 448 -5.67 4.63 20.55
CA GLY A 448 -4.88 3.91 21.58
C GLY A 448 -5.63 3.68 22.90
N GLU A 449 -6.67 4.49 23.22
CA GLU A 449 -7.51 4.30 24.42
C GLU A 449 -8.40 3.05 24.36
N PHE A 450 -8.51 2.41 23.20
CA PHE A 450 -9.32 1.20 22.97
C PHE A 450 -8.48 -0.07 22.81
N VAL A 451 -7.16 0.06 22.81
CA VAL A 451 -6.22 -1.06 22.85
C VAL A 451 -6.06 -1.54 24.30
N ASP A 452 -5.97 -2.85 24.53
CA ASP A 452 -5.76 -3.42 25.86
C ASP A 452 -4.48 -2.88 26.49
N LYS A 453 -4.56 -2.51 27.75
CA LYS A 453 -3.44 -1.89 28.48
C LYS A 453 -2.20 -2.78 28.44
N GLY A 454 -1.09 -2.19 28.03
CA GLY A 454 0.22 -2.85 28.00
C GLY A 454 0.52 -3.61 26.70
N LEU A 455 -0.43 -3.70 25.76
CA LEU A 455 -0.11 -4.24 24.44
C LEU A 455 0.69 -3.21 23.60
N PRO A 456 1.75 -3.66 22.90
CA PRO A 456 2.39 -2.84 21.87
C PRO A 456 1.39 -2.44 20.79
N TRP A 457 1.33 -1.14 20.51
CA TRP A 457 0.40 -0.58 19.55
C TRP A 457 1.03 0.58 18.77
N ALA A 458 0.67 0.65 17.48
CA ALA A 458 1.00 1.75 16.60
C ALA A 458 -0.17 2.07 15.66
N HIS A 459 -0.46 3.35 15.51
CA HIS A 459 -1.34 3.92 14.51
C HIS A 459 -0.52 4.48 13.35
N ILE A 460 -0.93 4.19 12.11
CA ILE A 460 -0.35 4.72 10.88
C ILE A 460 -1.39 5.61 10.19
N ASP A 461 -1.12 6.91 10.13
CA ASP A 461 -1.98 7.87 9.41
C ASP A 461 -1.46 8.03 7.96
N ILE A 462 -2.21 7.47 7.01
CA ILE A 462 -1.92 7.50 5.57
C ILE A 462 -2.74 8.54 4.81
N GLY A 463 -3.37 9.50 5.49
CA GLY A 463 -4.22 10.54 4.87
C GLY A 463 -3.52 11.37 3.80
N GLY A 464 -2.16 11.44 3.83
CA GLY A 464 -1.37 12.14 2.81
C GLY A 464 -0.81 11.24 1.71
N THR A 465 -0.71 9.92 1.94
CA THR A 465 0.00 8.98 1.06
C THR A 465 -0.91 7.98 0.35
N SER A 466 -2.17 7.88 0.77
CA SER A 466 -3.19 6.96 0.23
C SER A 466 -3.46 7.16 -1.27
N THR A 467 -3.36 8.41 -1.76
CA THR A 467 -3.60 8.76 -3.16
C THR A 467 -2.47 9.58 -3.76
N ALA A 468 -2.33 9.50 -5.07
CA ALA A 468 -1.41 10.31 -5.86
C ALA A 468 -2.15 11.15 -6.90
N THR A 469 -1.77 12.43 -7.03
CA THR A 469 -2.31 13.34 -8.05
C THR A 469 -1.63 13.19 -9.42
N LYS A 470 -0.43 12.60 -9.42
CA LYS A 470 0.42 12.40 -10.62
C LYS A 470 0.89 10.96 -10.70
N THR A 471 1.21 10.52 -11.91
CA THR A 471 1.85 9.22 -12.16
C THR A 471 3.36 9.44 -12.23
N GLU A 472 4.13 8.80 -11.33
CA GLU A 472 5.58 8.91 -11.23
C GLU A 472 6.17 7.69 -10.51
N GLY A 473 7.26 7.14 -11.03
CA GLY A 473 7.86 5.93 -10.48
C GLY A 473 6.86 4.78 -10.44
N VAL A 474 6.61 4.23 -9.26
CA VAL A 474 5.60 3.18 -9.04
C VAL A 474 4.22 3.72 -8.67
N LYS A 475 4.12 5.01 -8.37
CA LYS A 475 2.83 5.64 -8.08
C LYS A 475 2.07 5.89 -9.37
N VAL A 476 0.80 5.56 -9.38
CA VAL A 476 -0.14 5.87 -10.46
C VAL A 476 -1.22 6.78 -9.89
N LYS A 477 -1.68 7.76 -10.67
CA LYS A 477 -2.74 8.68 -10.25
C LYS A 477 -3.95 7.90 -9.70
N GLY A 478 -4.43 8.29 -8.53
CA GLY A 478 -5.46 7.59 -7.74
C GLY A 478 -4.85 6.83 -6.56
N GLY A 479 -5.46 5.76 -6.12
CA GLY A 479 -5.01 4.95 -5.00
C GLY A 479 -3.58 4.42 -5.19
N THR A 480 -2.72 4.63 -4.19
CA THR A 480 -1.30 4.24 -4.23
C THR A 480 -1.09 2.80 -3.75
N GLY A 481 -1.93 2.32 -2.83
CA GLY A 481 -1.72 1.09 -2.06
C GLY A 481 -0.56 1.23 -1.05
N PHE A 482 -0.28 2.48 -0.62
CA PHE A 482 0.74 2.77 0.40
C PHE A 482 0.33 2.14 1.73
N GLY A 483 1.21 1.35 2.31
CA GLY A 483 0.96 0.57 3.52
C GLY A 483 0.87 -0.93 3.24
N THR A 484 0.28 -1.35 2.11
CA THR A 484 0.15 -2.78 1.76
C THR A 484 1.50 -3.50 1.79
N LEU A 485 2.52 -2.98 1.09
CA LEU A 485 3.87 -3.58 1.08
C LEU A 485 4.51 -3.55 2.47
N THR A 486 4.39 -2.43 3.21
CA THR A 486 4.94 -2.34 4.57
C THR A 486 4.35 -3.40 5.48
N LEU A 487 3.03 -3.63 5.45
CA LEU A 487 2.39 -4.67 6.27
C LEU A 487 2.87 -6.09 5.88
N ILE A 488 3.07 -6.37 4.58
CA ILE A 488 3.63 -7.65 4.11
C ILE A 488 5.07 -7.83 4.61
N LYS A 489 5.93 -6.80 4.42
CA LYS A 489 7.33 -6.85 4.87
C LYS A 489 7.43 -6.99 6.39
N LEU A 490 6.56 -6.30 7.14
CA LEU A 490 6.49 -6.43 8.60
C LEU A 490 6.10 -7.85 9.01
N ALA A 491 5.10 -8.45 8.36
CA ALA A 491 4.69 -9.84 8.62
C ALA A 491 5.84 -10.83 8.41
N GLY A 492 6.68 -10.60 7.40
CA GLY A 492 7.88 -11.41 7.15
C GLY A 492 9.00 -11.24 8.19
N MET A 493 8.88 -10.28 9.13
CA MET A 493 9.83 -10.01 10.21
C MET A 493 9.32 -10.50 11.58
N LEU A 494 8.06 -10.97 11.66
CA LEU A 494 7.43 -11.46 12.90
C LEU A 494 7.91 -12.86 13.24
#